data_6b459601b9bb691d08d81fe7fb084f64
#
_entry.id   6b459601b9bb691d08d81fe7fb084f64
#
_cell.length_a   1.000
_cell.length_b   1.000
_cell.length_c   1.000
_cell.angle_alpha   90.00
_cell.angle_beta   90.00
_cell.angle_gamma   90.00
#
_symmetry.space_group_name_H-M   'P 1'
#
loop_
_entity.id
_entity.type
_entity.pdbx_description
1 polymer ?
#
loop_
_entity_poly.entity_id
_entity_poly.type
_entity_poly.pdbx_seq_one_letter_code
_entity_poly.pdbx_strand_id
1 'polypeptide(L)' 'MEAELKALEDKLTQFVEINQRLREDMQQLRQDLAAALHRNKQLEEKITTASSRLEHILKQIPAEET' A
#
# COMPACT_ATOMS: atom_id res chain seq x y z
N MET A 1 33.06 12.38 -34.36
CA MET A 1 33.27 12.59 -32.93
C MET A 1 32.09 13.30 -32.28
N GLU A 2 31.60 14.37 -32.85
CA GLU A 2 30.48 15.12 -32.29
C GLU A 2 29.18 14.30 -32.28
N ALA A 3 28.94 13.50 -33.31
CA ALA A 3 27.75 12.65 -33.38
C ALA A 3 27.73 11.60 -32.29
N GLU A 4 28.90 11.07 -31.95
CA GLU A 4 29.03 10.06 -30.88
C GLU A 4 28.85 10.68 -29.53
N LEU A 5 29.38 11.89 -29.32
CA LEU A 5 29.20 12.64 -28.07
C LEU A 5 27.74 13.01 -27.86
N LYS A 6 27.07 13.41 -28.94
CA LYS A 6 25.64 13.74 -28.84
C LYS A 6 24.81 12.51 -28.55
N ALA A 7 25.10 11.39 -29.15
CA ALA A 7 24.42 10.13 -28.88
C ALA A 7 24.59 9.72 -27.41
N LEU A 8 25.80 9.90 -26.88
CA LEU A 8 26.05 9.60 -25.46
C LEU A 8 25.31 10.55 -24.55
N GLU A 9 25.30 11.84 -24.90
CA GLU A 9 24.56 12.85 -24.15
C GLU A 9 23.06 12.53 -24.12
N ASP A 10 22.50 12.14 -25.26
CA ASP A 10 21.09 11.78 -25.34
C ASP A 10 20.77 10.57 -24.47
N LYS A 11 21.65 9.58 -24.43
CA LYS A 11 21.48 8.39 -23.59
C LYS A 11 21.56 8.76 -22.11
N LEU A 12 22.48 9.65 -21.75
CA LEU A 12 22.58 10.12 -20.37
C LEU A 12 21.32 10.87 -19.94
N THR A 13 20.78 11.69 -20.82
CA THR A 13 19.53 12.40 -20.57
C THR A 13 18.37 11.42 -20.33
N GLN A 14 18.26 10.40 -21.18
CA GLN A 14 17.27 9.35 -21.02
C GLN A 14 17.45 8.61 -19.68
N PHE A 15 18.69 8.34 -19.33
CA PHE A 15 19.01 7.66 -18.08
C PHE A 15 18.57 8.47 -16.87
N VAL A 16 18.81 9.77 -16.90
CA VAL A 16 18.40 10.68 -15.84
C VAL A 16 16.86 10.72 -15.73
N GLU A 17 16.17 10.79 -16.86
CA GLU A 17 14.72 10.81 -16.90
C GLU A 17 14.12 9.51 -16.33
N ILE A 18 14.68 8.37 -16.73
CA ILE A 18 14.24 7.08 -16.23
C ILE A 18 14.47 6.98 -14.71
N ASN A 19 15.64 7.42 -14.26
CA ASN A 19 15.97 7.42 -12.85
C ASN A 19 15.00 8.27 -12.04
N GLN A 20 14.68 9.46 -12.55
CA GLN A 20 13.72 10.36 -11.91
C GLN A 20 12.34 9.73 -11.82
N ARG A 21 11.88 9.12 -12.91
CA ARG A 21 10.59 8.44 -12.93
C ARG A 21 10.53 7.28 -11.94
N LEU A 22 11.61 6.49 -11.89
CA LEU A 22 11.69 5.37 -10.96
C LEU A 22 11.62 5.84 -9.50
N ARG A 23 12.28 6.94 -9.19
CA ARG A 23 12.21 7.53 -7.84
C ARG A 23 10.80 7.97 -7.49
N GLU A 24 10.12 8.61 -8.43
CA GLU A 24 8.74 9.04 -8.24
C GLU A 24 7.81 7.84 -8.06
N ASP A 25 8.00 6.81 -8.87
CA ASP A 25 7.19 5.58 -8.76
C ASP A 25 7.43 4.89 -7.43
N MET A 26 8.68 4.83 -6.96
CA MET A 26 9.00 4.26 -5.65
C MET A 26 8.34 5.04 -4.51
N GLN A 27 8.37 6.35 -4.60
CA GLN A 27 7.74 7.19 -3.59
C GLN A 27 6.22 6.96 -3.58
N GLN A 28 5.61 6.90 -4.76
CA GLN A 28 4.18 6.62 -4.88
C GLN A 28 3.83 5.25 -4.31
N LEU A 29 4.63 4.23 -4.63
CA LEU A 29 4.42 2.89 -4.11
C LEU A 29 4.52 2.82 -2.59
N ARG A 30 5.46 3.56 -2.01
CA ARG A 30 5.58 3.65 -0.54
C ARG A 30 4.35 4.28 0.08
N GLN A 31 3.83 5.32 -0.54
CA GLN A 31 2.60 5.98 -0.07
C GLN A 31 1.41 5.02 -0.19
N ASP A 32 1.30 4.32 -1.32
CA ASP A 32 0.22 3.37 -1.54
C ASP A 32 0.28 2.22 -0.54
N LEU A 33 1.49 1.73 -0.27
CA LEU A 33 1.68 0.67 0.72
C LEU A 33 1.27 1.13 2.11
N ALA A 34 1.72 2.32 2.50
CA ALA A 34 1.35 2.87 3.81
C ALA A 34 -0.16 3.02 3.95
N ALA A 35 -0.84 3.50 2.90
CA ALA A 35 -2.29 3.63 2.90
C ALA A 35 -2.98 2.27 2.99
N ALA A 36 -2.46 1.27 2.27
CA ALA A 36 -3.02 -0.08 2.29
C ALA A 36 -2.86 -0.74 3.66
N LEU A 37 -1.69 -0.57 4.28
CA LEU A 37 -1.43 -1.10 5.62
C LEU A 37 -2.35 -0.45 6.66
N HIS A 38 -2.55 0.85 6.55
CA HIS A 38 -3.44 1.58 7.46
C HIS A 38 -4.88 1.08 7.32
N ARG A 39 -5.34 0.92 6.09
CA ARG A 39 -6.69 0.41 5.79
C ARG A 39 -6.86 -1.01 6.31
N ASN A 40 -5.84 -1.85 6.12
CA ASN A 40 -5.84 -3.23 6.59
C ASN A 40 -6.00 -3.27 8.11
N LYS A 41 -5.23 -2.44 8.82
CA LYS A 41 -5.31 -2.35 10.27
C LYS A 41 -6.70 -1.91 10.73
N GLN A 42 -7.30 -0.94 10.06
CA GLN A 42 -8.65 -0.51 10.38
C GLN A 42 -9.67 -1.63 10.19
N LEU A 43 -9.52 -2.41 9.12
CA LEU A 43 -10.41 -3.55 8.87
C LEU A 43 -10.25 -4.63 9.93
N GLU A 44 -9.01 -4.92 10.34
CA GLU A 44 -8.75 -5.87 11.42
C GLU A 44 -9.39 -5.43 12.73
N GLU A 45 -9.29 -4.16 13.04
CA GLU A 45 -9.92 -3.59 14.25
C GLU A 45 -11.44 -3.72 14.19
N LYS A 46 -12.03 -3.47 13.03
CA LYS A 46 -13.49 -3.62 12.85
C LYS A 46 -13.93 -5.07 13.00
N ILE A 47 -13.17 -6.00 12.44
CA ILE A 47 -13.45 -7.43 12.56
C ILE A 47 -13.35 -7.86 14.01
N THR A 48 -12.30 -7.44 14.70
CA THR A 48 -12.13 -7.76 16.13
C THR A 48 -13.27 -7.21 16.96
N THR A 49 -13.68 -5.97 16.72
CA THR A 49 -14.80 -5.35 17.42
C THR A 49 -16.09 -6.08 17.14
N ALA A 50 -16.37 -6.40 15.88
CA ALA A 50 -17.58 -7.11 15.49
C ALA A 50 -17.63 -8.52 16.10
N SER A 51 -16.50 -9.23 16.09
CA SER A 51 -16.39 -10.56 16.68
C SER A 51 -16.63 -10.53 18.19
N SER A 52 -16.07 -9.53 18.86
CA SER A 52 -16.25 -9.35 20.30
C SER A 52 -17.71 -9.06 20.64
N ARG A 53 -18.37 -8.22 19.86
CA ARG A 53 -19.80 -7.92 20.05
C ARG A 53 -20.67 -9.15 19.82
N LEU A 54 -20.33 -9.92 18.80
CA LEU A 54 -21.06 -11.14 18.48
C LEU A 54 -20.92 -12.16 19.61
N GLU A 55 -19.72 -12.36 20.15
CA GLU A 55 -19.51 -13.23 21.28
C GLU A 55 -20.29 -12.78 22.50
N HIS A 56 -20.32 -11.48 22.75
CA HIS A 56 -21.06 -10.91 23.86
C HIS A 56 -22.58 -11.20 23.74
N ILE A 57 -23.11 -11.03 22.53
CA ILE A 57 -24.52 -11.33 22.25
C ILE A 57 -24.81 -12.82 22.44
N LEU A 58 -23.93 -13.68 21.95
CA LEU A 58 -24.11 -15.13 22.08
C LEU A 58 -24.10 -15.59 23.53
N LYS A 59 -23.28 -14.94 24.37
CA LYS A 59 -23.24 -15.25 25.81
C LYS A 59 -24.49 -14.81 26.57
N GLN A 60 -25.22 -13.87 26.00
CA GLN A 60 -26.47 -13.38 26.60
C GLN A 60 -27.68 -14.23 26.25
N ILE A 61 -27.57 -15.14 25.29
CA ILE A 61 -28.68 -16.03 24.92
C ILE A 61 -28.76 -17.13 25.96
N PRO A 62 -29.95 -17.29 26.62
CA PRO A 62 -30.12 -18.36 27.61
C PRO A 62 -30.00 -19.74 26.98
N ALA A 63 -29.26 -20.65 27.65
CA ALA A 63 -29.10 -22.00 27.19
C ALA A 63 -30.40 -22.78 27.08
N GLU A 64 -31.40 -22.37 27.81
CA GLU A 64 -32.72 -23.01 27.83
C GLU A 64 -33.52 -22.80 26.54
N GLU A 65 -33.15 -21.79 25.73
CA GLU A 65 -33.82 -21.51 24.48
C GLU A 65 -33.23 -22.32 23.30
N THR A 66 -32.17 -23.04 23.50
CA THR A 66 -31.55 -23.84 22.45
C THR A 66 -32.02 -25.31 22.44
#